data_ff7dab604669894c404365f61972c18b
#
_entry.id   ff7dab604669894c404365f61972c18b
#
_cell.length_a   1.000
_cell.length_b   1.000
_cell.length_c   1.000
_cell.angle_alpha   90.00
_cell.angle_beta   90.00
_cell.angle_gamma   90.00
#
_symmetry.space_group_name_H-M   'P 1'
#
loop_
_entity.id
_entity.type
_entity.pdbx_description
1 polymer ?
#
loop_
_entity_poly.entity_id
_entity_poly.type
_entity_poly.pdbx_seq_one_letter_code
_entity_poly.pdbx_strand_id
1 'polypeptide(L)'
;MTYAKGRRGEHRARRILEAAGYEVCRAAGSKGPADLIAWNSTAIRFISVKCGSRYLSAVEREVLGQMQRPPNASIECWRFPDRCKEPFIEIVR
;
A
#
# COMPACT_ATOMS: atom_id res chain seq x y z
N MET A 1 -11.81 13.39 -9.79
CA MET A 1 -11.46 13.80 -8.42
C MET A 1 -10.45 12.87 -7.83
N THR A 2 -9.44 13.41 -7.19
CA THR A 2 -8.34 12.66 -6.63
C THR A 2 -8.78 11.64 -5.56
N TYR A 3 -9.78 12.02 -4.77
CA TYR A 3 -10.30 11.17 -3.70
C TYR A 3 -10.85 9.83 -4.21
N ALA A 4 -11.70 9.88 -5.23
CA ALA A 4 -12.29 8.68 -5.80
C ALA A 4 -11.23 7.79 -6.46
N LYS A 5 -10.24 8.41 -7.10
CA LYS A 5 -9.14 7.68 -7.75
C LYS A 5 -8.29 6.95 -6.72
N GLY A 6 -8.01 7.57 -5.58
CA GLY A 6 -7.26 6.93 -4.50
C GLY A 6 -7.99 5.72 -3.95
N ARG A 7 -9.31 5.82 -3.75
CA ARG A 7 -10.11 4.70 -3.27
C ARG A 7 -10.14 3.54 -4.25
N ARG A 8 -10.18 3.82 -5.54
CA ARG A 8 -10.12 2.76 -6.56
C ARG A 8 -8.82 1.98 -6.47
N GLY A 9 -7.70 2.67 -6.29
CA GLY A 9 -6.42 2.02 -6.13
C GLY A 9 -6.37 1.13 -4.90
N GLU A 10 -6.89 1.62 -3.78
CA GLU A 10 -6.98 0.83 -2.56
C GLU A 10 -7.84 -0.41 -2.76
N HIS A 11 -8.99 -0.28 -3.43
CA HIS A 11 -9.85 -1.42 -3.73
C HIS A 11 -9.16 -2.45 -4.62
N ARG A 12 -8.43 -2.00 -5.62
CA ARG A 12 -7.70 -2.89 -6.51
C ARG A 12 -6.60 -3.63 -5.76
N ALA A 13 -5.85 -2.92 -4.94
CA ALA A 13 -4.80 -3.54 -4.13
C ALA A 13 -5.40 -4.58 -3.18
N ARG A 14 -6.52 -4.26 -2.55
CA ARG A 14 -7.21 -5.16 -1.66
C ARG A 14 -7.62 -6.45 -2.37
N ARG A 15 -8.21 -6.34 -3.56
CA ARG A 15 -8.61 -7.51 -4.33
C ARG A 15 -7.44 -8.41 -4.67
N ILE A 16 -6.33 -7.82 -5.07
CA ILE A 16 -5.11 -8.57 -5.40
C ILE A 16 -4.61 -9.33 -4.18
N LEU A 17 -4.58 -8.65 -3.04
CA LEU A 17 -4.10 -9.24 -1.79
C LEU A 17 -5.03 -10.34 -1.30
N GLU A 18 -6.33 -10.12 -1.35
CA GLU A 18 -7.29 -11.13 -0.93
C GLU A 18 -7.23 -12.37 -1.83
N ALA A 19 -7.06 -12.17 -3.13
CA ALA A 19 -6.89 -13.27 -4.06
C ALA A 19 -5.60 -14.07 -3.79
N ALA A 20 -4.61 -13.43 -3.20
CA ALA A 20 -3.35 -14.08 -2.84
C ALA A 20 -3.38 -14.70 -1.43
N GLY A 21 -4.53 -14.67 -0.75
CA GLY A 21 -4.70 -15.31 0.53
C GLY A 21 -4.45 -14.43 1.75
N TYR A 22 -4.34 -13.12 1.56
CA TYR A 22 -4.16 -12.18 2.68
C TYR A 22 -5.49 -11.70 3.20
N GLU A 23 -5.54 -11.44 4.50
CA GLU A 23 -6.59 -10.61 5.08
C GLU A 23 -6.13 -9.16 4.98
N VAL A 24 -7.05 -8.25 4.72
CA VAL A 24 -6.71 -6.85 4.43
C VAL A 24 -7.59 -5.92 5.25
N CYS A 25 -6.96 -4.90 5.81
CA CYS A 25 -7.64 -3.86 6.56
C CYS A 25 -7.23 -2.51 6.00
N ARG A 26 -8.20 -1.63 5.80
CA ARG A 26 -7.94 -0.26 5.39
C ARG A 26 -7.62 0.58 6.63
N ALA A 27 -6.54 1.34 6.56
CA ALA A 27 -6.13 2.22 7.65
C ALA A 27 -6.78 3.61 7.50
N ALA A 28 -8.12 3.62 7.39
CA ALA A 28 -8.89 4.85 7.18
C ALA A 28 -8.81 5.75 8.41
N GLY A 29 -8.61 7.03 8.17
CA GLY A 29 -8.50 8.01 9.25
C GLY A 29 -7.20 7.94 10.03
N SER A 30 -6.32 7.06 9.66
CA SER A 30 -5.01 6.93 10.26
C SER A 30 -4.13 8.11 9.90
N LYS A 31 -3.29 8.52 10.83
CA LYS A 31 -2.24 9.51 10.54
C LYS A 31 -0.97 8.86 10.02
N GLY A 32 -0.93 7.53 9.97
CA GLY A 32 0.21 6.81 9.47
C GLY A 32 0.29 6.84 7.94
N PRO A 33 1.44 6.54 7.39
CA PRO A 33 1.65 6.61 5.94
C PRO A 33 1.08 5.43 5.17
N ALA A 34 0.73 4.32 5.84
CA ALA A 34 0.18 3.15 5.18
C ALA A 34 -1.31 3.29 4.97
N ASP A 35 -1.78 2.95 3.79
CA ASP A 35 -3.21 2.99 3.45
C ASP A 35 -3.89 1.66 3.73
N LEU A 36 -3.17 0.55 3.60
CA LEU A 36 -3.67 -0.80 3.83
C LEU A 36 -2.68 -1.58 4.67
N ILE A 37 -3.23 -2.50 5.45
CA ILE A 37 -2.45 -3.48 6.18
C ILE A 37 -2.97 -4.85 5.74
N ALA A 38 -2.06 -5.69 5.25
CA ALA A 38 -2.41 -7.04 4.80
C ALA A 38 -1.57 -8.06 5.57
N TRP A 39 -2.18 -9.18 5.91
CA TRP A 39 -1.47 -10.19 6.67
C TRP A 39 -1.98 -11.59 6.32
N ASN A 40 -1.12 -12.57 6.56
CA ASN A 40 -1.50 -13.97 6.57
C ASN A 40 -0.80 -14.63 7.76
N SER A 41 -0.73 -15.96 7.79
CA SER A 41 -0.16 -16.66 8.95
C SER A 41 1.35 -16.45 9.12
N THR A 42 2.04 -15.92 8.12
CA THR A 42 3.50 -15.83 8.14
C THR A 42 4.06 -14.44 7.91
N ALA A 43 3.26 -13.50 7.40
CA ALA A 43 3.78 -12.20 6.99
C ALA A 43 2.75 -11.09 7.19
N ILE A 44 3.27 -9.88 7.36
CA ILE A 44 2.46 -8.65 7.44
C ILE A 44 3.00 -7.68 6.39
N ARG A 45 2.12 -7.00 5.67
CA ARG A 45 2.50 -6.03 4.64
C ARG A 45 1.82 -4.70 4.93
N PHE A 46 2.63 -3.66 5.07
CA PHE A 46 2.13 -2.29 5.23
C PHE A 46 2.25 -1.62 3.87
N ILE A 47 1.14 -1.17 3.31
CA ILE A 47 1.10 -0.77 1.90
C ILE A 47 0.59 0.65 1.77
N SER A 48 1.37 1.49 1.09
CA SER A 48 0.96 2.81 0.66
C SER A 48 0.55 2.71 -0.80
N VAL A 49 -0.61 3.27 -1.16
CA VAL A 49 -1.17 3.14 -2.51
C VAL A 49 -1.12 4.50 -3.21
N LYS A 50 -0.58 4.51 -4.42
CA LYS A 50 -0.52 5.69 -5.28
C LYS A 50 -1.15 5.38 -6.63
N CYS A 51 -1.90 6.34 -7.18
CA CYS A 51 -2.60 6.17 -8.44
C CYS A 51 -2.19 7.22 -9.45
N GLY A 52 -2.32 6.87 -10.73
CA GLY A 52 -1.99 7.76 -11.83
C GLY A 52 -0.50 8.05 -11.90
N SER A 53 -0.15 9.31 -12.01
CA SER A 53 1.26 9.74 -12.09
C SER A 53 1.89 10.03 -10.73
N ARG A 54 1.21 9.68 -9.64
CA ARG A 54 1.68 9.98 -8.30
C ARG A 54 2.78 9.00 -7.87
N TYR A 55 3.73 9.52 -7.13
CA TYR A 55 4.84 8.76 -6.55
C TYR A 55 4.96 9.10 -5.08
N LEU A 56 5.68 8.29 -4.33
CA LEU A 56 6.04 8.65 -2.97
C LEU A 56 6.90 9.91 -2.98
N SER A 57 6.52 10.88 -2.17
CA SER A 57 7.38 12.04 -1.95
C SER A 57 8.59 11.63 -1.10
N ALA A 58 9.61 12.50 -1.08
CA ALA A 58 10.79 12.25 -0.25
C ALA A 58 10.40 12.14 1.23
N VAL A 59 9.46 12.99 1.67
CA VAL A 59 8.97 12.96 3.06
C VAL A 59 8.24 11.67 3.37
N GLU A 60 7.34 11.24 2.47
CA GLU A 60 6.61 9.99 2.65
C GLU A 60 7.55 8.80 2.70
N ARG A 61 8.54 8.77 1.82
CA ARG A 61 9.54 7.70 1.78
C ARG A 61 10.34 7.64 3.07
N GLU A 62 10.71 8.79 3.61
CA GLU A 62 11.44 8.85 4.86
C GLU A 62 10.58 8.33 6.02
N VAL A 63 9.32 8.75 6.09
CA VAL A 63 8.41 8.29 7.14
C VAL A 63 8.22 6.78 7.06
N LEU A 64 7.99 6.25 5.86
CA LEU A 64 7.87 4.80 5.66
C LEU A 64 9.16 4.07 6.05
N GLY A 65 10.30 4.64 5.71
CA GLY A 65 11.59 4.04 6.04
C GLY A 65 11.89 4.00 7.53
N GLN A 66 11.23 4.85 8.32
CA GLN A 66 11.43 4.92 9.77
C GLN A 66 10.36 4.14 10.55
N MET A 67 9.35 3.59 9.89
CA MET A 67 8.34 2.81 10.58
C MET A 67 8.96 1.59 11.25
N GLN A 68 8.53 1.34 12.47
CA GLN A 68 8.89 0.10 13.15
C GLN A 68 8.11 -1.05 12.52
N ARG A 69 8.78 -2.17 12.32
CA ARG A 69 8.14 -3.36 11.77
C ARG A 69 8.74 -4.62 12.36
N PRO A 70 7.92 -5.67 12.54
CA PRO A 70 8.47 -6.98 12.92
C PRO A 70 9.31 -7.57 11.77
N PRO A 71 10.18 -8.55 12.06
CA PRO A 71 11.04 -9.14 11.02
C PRO A 71 10.29 -9.74 9.84
N ASN A 72 9.06 -10.21 10.08
CA ASN A 72 8.23 -10.84 9.04
C ASN A 72 7.32 -9.84 8.32
N ALA A 73 7.53 -8.55 8.54
CA ALA A 73 6.73 -7.52 7.89
C ALA A 73 7.52 -6.82 6.80
N SER A 74 6.81 -6.30 5.81
CA SER A 74 7.38 -5.45 4.77
C SER A 74 6.62 -4.13 4.71
N ILE A 75 7.30 -3.09 4.23
CA ILE A 75 6.72 -1.78 4.00
C ILE A 75 6.85 -1.52 2.51
N GLU A 76 5.71 -1.31 1.84
CA GLU A 76 5.63 -1.32 0.39
C GLU A 76 4.88 -0.10 -0.13
N CYS A 77 5.20 0.30 -1.34
CA CYS A 77 4.40 1.24 -2.10
C CYS A 77 3.88 0.55 -3.34
N TRP A 78 2.56 0.54 -3.50
CA TRP A 78 1.90 -0.01 -4.68
C TRP A 78 1.42 1.15 -5.53
N ARG A 79 1.91 1.23 -6.75
CA ARG A 79 1.59 2.30 -7.66
C ARG A 79 0.78 1.74 -8.84
N PHE A 80 -0.39 2.33 -9.06
CA PHE A 80 -1.29 1.95 -10.15
C PHE A 80 -1.29 3.07 -11.20
N PRO A 81 -0.41 3.00 -12.21
CA PRO A 81 -0.43 3.98 -13.29
C PRO A 81 -1.74 3.87 -14.08
N ASP A 82 -2.13 4.97 -14.73
CA ASP A 82 -3.31 4.97 -15.58
C ASP A 82 -3.16 3.92 -16.68
N ARG A 83 -4.27 3.23 -16.97
CA ARG A 83 -4.36 2.19 -18.01
C ARG A 83 -3.55 0.93 -17.71
N CYS A 84 -3.00 0.81 -16.51
CA CYS A 84 -2.32 -0.42 -16.10
C CYS A 84 -3.21 -1.20 -15.15
N LYS A 85 -3.33 -2.51 -15.40
CA LYS A 85 -4.16 -3.38 -14.55
C LYS A 85 -3.42 -3.82 -13.30
N GLU A 86 -2.11 -3.95 -13.39
CA GLU A 86 -1.30 -4.43 -12.29
C GLU A 86 -0.49 -3.29 -11.70
N PRO A 87 -0.23 -3.33 -10.38
CA PRO A 87 0.56 -2.29 -9.75
C PRO A 87 2.06 -2.52 -9.95
N PHE A 88 2.80 -1.43 -9.87
CA PHE A 88 4.24 -1.50 -9.65
C PHE A 88 4.44 -1.52 -8.13
N ILE A 89 5.06 -2.57 -7.64
CA ILE A 89 5.28 -2.76 -6.20
C ILE A 89 6.74 -2.46 -5.89
N GLU A 90 6.93 -1.48 -5.03
CA GLU A 90 8.25 -1.13 -4.52
C GLU A 90 8.33 -1.56 -3.05
N ILE A 91 9.35 -2.31 -2.69
CA ILE A 91 9.61 -2.66 -1.30
C ILE A 91 10.47 -1.56 -0.71
N VAL A 92 9.91 -0.78 0.22
CA VAL A 92 10.63 0.31 0.87
C VAL A 92 11.53 -0.22 1.98
N ARG A 93 11.05 -1.19 2.72
CA ARG A 93 11.79 -1.92 3.77
C ARG A 93 11.24 -3.35 3.89
#